data_354a81a7a1f41278a84ce67bfee20707
#
_entry.id   354a81a7a1f41278a84ce67bfee20707
#
_cell.length_a   1.000
_cell.length_b   1.000
_cell.length_c   1.000
_cell.angle_alpha   90.00
_cell.angle_beta   90.00
_cell.angle_gamma   90.00
#
_symmetry.space_group_name_H-M   'P 1'
#
loop_
_entity.id
_entity.type
_entity.pdbx_description
1 polymer ?
#
loop_
_entity_poly.entity_id
_entity_poly.type
_entity_poly.pdbx_seq_one_letter_code
_entity_poly.pdbx_strand_id
1 'polypeptide(L)'
;GHEEAVGTMAVAPQALTRVETVDEVNALPEFEQPVAMLAQTTLSHREWHEVAIAVRARFPEVWTPGRSDLCFATTNRQSALMDIAPRVDAFVVIGSANSSNTRALERLAIEAGCARVLRVNDADELPGDLEGVVGVTAGASAPEELVSRVLTVLAPTGGVEEVFVTDEDEYFPPPRNIRDLQAVLGRAIVSLTGADKDRAPMLEDRELAASDVLRALSRP
;
A
#
# COMPACT_ATOMS: atom_id res chain seq x y z
N GLY A 1 1.03 19.77 1.08
CA GLY A 1 2.04 18.76 0.79
C GLY A 1 1.86 17.54 1.67
N HIS A 2 2.18 16.38 1.16
CA HIS A 2 2.11 15.11 1.89
C HIS A 2 3.33 14.97 2.82
N GLU A 3 3.16 14.38 4.01
CA GLU A 3 4.23 14.24 5.01
C GLU A 3 5.44 13.46 4.48
N GLU A 4 5.23 12.43 3.66
CA GLU A 4 6.29 11.69 2.98
C GLU A 4 7.14 12.60 2.08
N ALA A 5 6.51 13.44 1.26
CA ALA A 5 7.22 14.38 0.40
C ALA A 5 7.97 15.44 1.24
N VAL A 6 7.36 15.93 2.32
CA VAL A 6 8.00 16.87 3.26
C VAL A 6 9.22 16.23 3.92
N GLY A 7 9.10 14.99 4.39
CA GLY A 7 10.20 14.24 5.00
C GLY A 7 11.35 13.99 4.01
N THR A 8 11.03 13.57 2.79
CA THR A 8 12.02 13.35 1.72
C THR A 8 12.77 14.65 1.39
N MET A 9 12.04 15.74 1.19
CA MET A 9 12.64 17.05 0.91
C MET A 9 13.53 17.56 2.04
N ALA A 10 13.20 17.24 3.29
CA ALA A 10 13.99 17.64 4.45
C ALA A 10 15.36 16.95 4.51
N VAL A 11 15.55 15.81 3.84
CA VAL A 11 16.86 15.10 3.79
C VAL A 11 17.90 15.91 3.01
N ALA A 12 17.51 16.57 1.92
CA ALA A 12 18.42 17.36 1.07
C ALA A 12 17.69 18.57 0.46
N PRO A 13 17.30 19.56 1.27
CA PRO A 13 16.41 20.65 0.84
C PRO A 13 17.00 21.54 -0.27
N GLN A 14 18.33 21.54 -0.45
CA GLN A 14 19.02 22.30 -1.50
C GLN A 14 19.11 21.55 -2.84
N ALA A 15 18.87 20.23 -2.82
CA ALA A 15 19.03 19.34 -3.97
C ALA A 15 17.69 18.78 -4.49
N LEU A 16 16.58 19.02 -3.79
CA LEU A 16 15.29 18.46 -4.13
C LEU A 16 14.31 19.57 -4.55
N THR A 17 13.70 19.39 -5.71
CA THR A 17 12.61 20.24 -6.19
C THR A 17 11.36 19.36 -6.35
N ARG A 18 10.27 19.76 -5.68
CA ARG A 18 8.98 19.07 -5.81
C ARG A 18 8.25 19.57 -7.05
N VAL A 19 7.70 18.64 -7.80
CA VAL A 19 6.78 18.88 -8.91
C VAL A 19 5.56 17.99 -8.78
N GLU A 20 4.39 18.47 -9.13
CA GLU A 20 3.11 17.74 -9.07
C GLU A 20 2.42 17.66 -10.44
N THR A 21 2.81 18.53 -11.38
CA THR A 21 2.17 18.64 -12.68
C THR A 21 3.18 18.65 -13.82
N VAL A 22 2.73 18.33 -15.02
CA VAL A 22 3.53 18.41 -16.26
C VAL A 22 4.02 19.85 -16.51
N ASP A 23 3.18 20.85 -16.22
CA ASP A 23 3.55 22.25 -16.39
C ASP A 23 4.69 22.66 -15.45
N GLU A 24 4.67 22.20 -14.21
CA GLU A 24 5.76 22.43 -13.26
C GLU A 24 7.06 21.76 -13.71
N VAL A 25 6.99 20.55 -14.29
CA VAL A 25 8.16 19.88 -14.89
C VAL A 25 8.73 20.71 -16.03
N ASN A 26 7.88 21.22 -16.92
CA ASN A 26 8.29 22.03 -18.05
C ASN A 26 8.90 23.38 -17.63
N ALA A 27 8.50 23.90 -16.49
CA ALA A 27 9.02 25.14 -15.92
C ALA A 27 10.35 24.99 -15.15
N LEU A 28 10.84 23.76 -14.93
CA LEU A 28 12.11 23.53 -14.26
C LEU A 28 13.27 24.15 -15.04
N PRO A 29 14.30 24.68 -14.36
CA PRO A 29 15.53 25.14 -15.01
C PRO A 29 16.31 23.96 -15.62
N GLU A 30 17.28 24.25 -16.45
CA GLU A 30 18.30 23.28 -16.85
C GLU A 30 19.21 22.99 -15.66
N PHE A 31 19.58 21.72 -15.49
CA PHE A 31 20.50 21.28 -14.44
C PHE A 31 21.81 20.82 -15.05
N GLU A 32 22.92 21.28 -14.48
CA GLU A 32 24.27 20.81 -14.87
C GLU A 32 24.60 19.43 -14.24
N GLN A 33 23.99 19.13 -13.10
CA GLN A 33 24.17 17.87 -12.39
C GLN A 33 23.20 16.79 -12.91
N PRO A 34 23.56 15.51 -12.74
CA PRO A 34 22.65 14.41 -13.01
C PRO A 34 21.34 14.55 -12.23
N VAL A 35 20.22 14.32 -12.90
CA VAL A 35 18.89 14.41 -12.33
C VAL A 35 18.41 13.01 -11.93
N ALA A 36 17.82 12.88 -10.76
CA ALA A 36 17.10 11.69 -10.30
C ALA A 36 15.65 12.03 -10.01
N MET A 37 14.74 11.14 -10.35
CA MET A 37 13.32 11.26 -10.04
C MET A 37 12.95 10.25 -8.95
N LEU A 38 12.28 10.75 -7.91
CA LEU A 38 11.64 9.96 -6.86
C LEU A 38 10.15 10.29 -6.82
N ALA A 39 9.32 9.35 -6.43
CA ALA A 39 7.90 9.56 -6.31
C ALA A 39 7.38 9.17 -4.92
N GLN A 40 6.33 9.86 -4.49
CA GLN A 40 5.57 9.48 -3.30
C GLN A 40 4.91 8.11 -3.52
N THR A 41 4.96 7.24 -2.51
CA THR A 41 4.54 5.83 -2.61
C THR A 41 3.03 5.63 -2.83
N THR A 42 2.21 6.66 -2.55
CA THR A 42 0.74 6.60 -2.56
C THR A 42 0.08 7.40 -3.70
N LEU A 43 0.85 7.81 -4.71
CA LEU A 43 0.28 8.44 -5.90
C LEU A 43 -0.59 7.48 -6.70
N SER A 44 -1.53 8.02 -7.48
CA SER A 44 -2.18 7.21 -8.50
C SER A 44 -1.17 6.88 -9.63
N HIS A 45 -1.33 5.69 -10.19
CA HIS A 45 -0.47 5.26 -11.30
C HIS A 45 -0.52 6.24 -12.49
N ARG A 46 -1.68 6.82 -12.74
CA ARG A 46 -1.91 7.80 -13.82
C ARG A 46 -1.15 9.11 -13.56
N GLU A 47 -1.33 9.70 -12.37
CA GLU A 47 -0.66 10.95 -11.99
C GLU A 47 0.86 10.80 -12.08
N TRP A 48 1.40 9.70 -11.54
CA TRP A 48 2.82 9.37 -11.63
C TRP A 48 3.29 9.23 -13.09
N HIS A 49 2.53 8.53 -13.93
CA HIS A 49 2.91 8.21 -15.30
C HIS A 49 3.03 9.47 -16.17
N GLU A 50 2.07 10.38 -16.09
CA GLU A 50 2.06 11.64 -16.85
C GLU A 50 3.28 12.50 -16.50
N VAL A 51 3.56 12.68 -15.20
CA VAL A 51 4.73 13.42 -14.72
C VAL A 51 6.04 12.71 -15.11
N ALA A 52 6.11 11.40 -14.99
CA ALA A 52 7.30 10.62 -15.35
C ALA A 52 7.64 10.72 -16.84
N ILE A 53 6.64 10.74 -17.72
CA ILE A 53 6.85 10.97 -19.17
C ILE A 53 7.43 12.37 -19.39
N ALA A 54 6.86 13.39 -18.77
CA ALA A 54 7.34 14.77 -18.92
C ALA A 54 8.79 14.94 -18.42
N VAL A 55 9.11 14.33 -17.25
CA VAL A 55 10.47 14.37 -16.70
C VAL A 55 11.47 13.68 -17.63
N ARG A 56 11.15 12.51 -18.17
CA ARG A 56 12.02 11.80 -19.12
C ARG A 56 12.20 12.54 -20.43
N ALA A 57 11.15 13.22 -20.92
CA ALA A 57 11.23 14.03 -22.11
C ALA A 57 12.15 15.26 -21.93
N ARG A 58 12.07 15.88 -20.75
CA ARG A 58 12.88 17.08 -20.43
C ARG A 58 14.32 16.73 -20.02
N PHE A 59 14.51 15.61 -19.32
CA PHE A 59 15.80 15.13 -18.84
C PHE A 59 16.05 13.70 -19.31
N PRO A 60 16.56 13.49 -20.53
CA PRO A 60 16.72 12.13 -21.11
C PRO A 60 17.64 11.21 -20.30
N GLU A 61 18.60 11.76 -19.57
CA GLU A 61 19.55 11.05 -18.72
C GLU A 61 19.05 10.89 -17.26
N VAL A 62 17.75 11.16 -16.98
CA VAL A 62 17.21 11.09 -15.63
C VAL A 62 17.32 9.68 -15.06
N TRP A 63 17.90 9.56 -13.88
CA TRP A 63 17.87 8.32 -13.13
C TRP A 63 16.47 8.12 -12.52
N THR A 64 15.93 6.93 -12.69
CA THR A 64 14.70 6.49 -12.04
C THR A 64 14.93 5.15 -11.36
N PRO A 65 14.24 4.82 -10.26
CA PRO A 65 14.25 3.47 -9.71
C PRO A 65 13.91 2.42 -10.78
N GLY A 66 14.48 1.22 -10.67
CA GLY A 66 14.24 0.15 -11.64
C GLY A 66 12.78 -0.32 -11.71
N ARG A 67 12.03 -0.08 -10.64
CA ARG A 67 10.57 -0.14 -10.57
C ARG A 67 10.06 1.25 -10.20
N SER A 68 8.74 1.50 -10.32
CA SER A 68 8.15 2.73 -9.78
C SER A 68 8.31 2.77 -8.25
N ASP A 69 8.38 3.96 -7.67
CA ASP A 69 8.36 4.12 -6.19
C ASP A 69 6.96 3.83 -5.60
N LEU A 70 5.97 3.57 -6.44
CA LEU A 70 4.61 3.28 -5.97
C LEU A 70 4.58 1.96 -5.20
N CYS A 71 3.97 1.99 -4.03
CA CYS A 71 3.82 0.80 -3.19
C CYS A 71 2.88 -0.22 -3.85
N PHE A 72 3.24 -1.51 -3.83
CA PHE A 72 2.37 -2.60 -4.33
C PHE A 72 0.99 -2.58 -3.68
N ALA A 73 0.93 -2.37 -2.37
CA ALA A 73 -0.34 -2.25 -1.67
C ALA A 73 -1.22 -1.11 -2.22
N THR A 74 -0.61 -0.06 -2.80
CA THR A 74 -1.32 1.03 -3.47
C THR A 74 -1.74 0.61 -4.88
N THR A 75 -0.82 0.11 -5.69
CA THR A 75 -1.07 -0.21 -7.10
C THR A 75 -2.05 -1.37 -7.27
N ASN A 76 -1.96 -2.41 -6.43
CA ASN A 76 -2.86 -3.55 -6.48
C ASN A 76 -4.30 -3.15 -6.14
N ARG A 77 -4.48 -2.33 -5.08
CA ARG A 77 -5.82 -1.79 -4.73
C ARG A 77 -6.40 -0.90 -5.82
N GLN A 78 -5.58 -0.06 -6.44
CA GLN A 78 -6.02 0.77 -7.57
C GLN A 78 -6.44 -0.09 -8.77
N SER A 79 -5.66 -1.11 -9.09
CA SER A 79 -5.97 -2.02 -10.20
C SER A 79 -7.25 -2.82 -9.95
N ALA A 80 -7.42 -3.37 -8.74
CA ALA A 80 -8.65 -4.07 -8.35
C ALA A 80 -9.87 -3.14 -8.38
N LEU A 81 -9.73 -1.91 -7.89
CA LEU A 81 -10.78 -0.91 -7.93
C LEU A 81 -11.21 -0.60 -9.38
N MET A 82 -10.26 -0.38 -10.28
CA MET A 82 -10.54 -0.12 -11.70
C MET A 82 -11.26 -1.26 -12.40
N ASP A 83 -10.99 -2.51 -12.00
CA ASP A 83 -11.69 -3.68 -12.52
C ASP A 83 -13.14 -3.78 -11.98
N ILE A 84 -13.34 -3.41 -10.72
CA ILE A 84 -14.64 -3.50 -10.03
C ILE A 84 -15.55 -2.31 -10.36
N ALA A 85 -15.03 -1.09 -10.39
CA ALA A 85 -15.83 0.14 -10.45
C ALA A 85 -16.87 0.20 -11.57
N PRO A 86 -16.62 -0.33 -12.80
CA PRO A 86 -17.63 -0.37 -13.85
C PRO A 86 -18.79 -1.35 -13.62
N ARG A 87 -18.68 -2.23 -12.62
CA ARG A 87 -19.60 -3.35 -12.37
C ARG A 87 -20.47 -3.15 -11.13
N VAL A 88 -20.34 -2.01 -10.46
CA VAL A 88 -21.01 -1.74 -9.18
C VAL A 88 -21.89 -0.51 -9.24
N ASP A 89 -22.99 -0.51 -8.47
CA ASP A 89 -23.92 0.61 -8.35
C ASP A 89 -23.41 1.67 -7.36
N ALA A 90 -22.66 1.22 -6.35
CA ALA A 90 -22.02 2.10 -5.39
C ALA A 90 -20.64 1.58 -5.00
N PHE A 91 -19.75 2.46 -4.54
CA PHE A 91 -18.40 2.11 -4.08
C PHE A 91 -18.14 2.68 -2.68
N VAL A 92 -17.76 1.83 -1.75
CA VAL A 92 -17.36 2.20 -0.38
C VAL A 92 -15.84 2.13 -0.26
N VAL A 93 -15.23 3.26 0.07
CA VAL A 93 -13.78 3.40 0.31
C VAL A 93 -13.57 3.62 1.81
N ILE A 94 -13.00 2.62 2.48
CA ILE A 94 -12.78 2.63 3.93
C ILE A 94 -11.44 3.30 4.24
N GLY A 95 -11.48 4.34 5.06
CA GLY A 95 -10.27 5.00 5.57
C GLY A 95 -10.41 6.50 5.73
N SER A 96 -9.41 7.08 6.39
CA SER A 96 -9.41 8.49 6.78
C SER A 96 -9.26 9.46 5.60
N ALA A 97 -9.94 10.61 5.70
CA ALA A 97 -9.73 11.76 4.82
C ALA A 97 -8.28 12.29 4.82
N ASN A 98 -7.52 11.99 5.87
CA ASN A 98 -6.12 12.39 5.98
C ASN A 98 -5.18 11.42 5.24
N SER A 99 -5.66 10.21 4.92
CA SER A 99 -4.88 9.23 4.16
C SER A 99 -4.83 9.60 2.67
N SER A 100 -3.64 9.80 2.16
CA SER A 100 -3.40 10.06 0.75
C SER A 100 -3.87 8.92 -0.14
N ASN A 101 -3.57 7.68 0.24
CA ASN A 101 -4.00 6.48 -0.48
C ASN A 101 -5.54 6.35 -0.49
N THR A 102 -6.22 6.59 0.64
CA THR A 102 -7.68 6.54 0.71
C THR A 102 -8.31 7.57 -0.23
N ARG A 103 -7.81 8.81 -0.23
CA ARG A 103 -8.28 9.85 -1.15
C ARG A 103 -7.99 9.53 -2.63
N ALA A 104 -6.86 8.89 -2.90
CA ALA A 104 -6.56 8.44 -4.26
C ALA A 104 -7.54 7.37 -4.75
N LEU A 105 -7.89 6.41 -3.90
CA LEU A 105 -8.91 5.39 -4.20
C LEU A 105 -10.30 6.01 -4.41
N GLU A 106 -10.70 6.97 -3.56
CA GLU A 106 -11.98 7.70 -3.72
C GLU A 106 -12.06 8.42 -5.07
N ARG A 107 -11.03 9.20 -5.43
CA ARG A 107 -10.95 9.88 -6.74
C ARG A 107 -10.99 8.89 -7.88
N LEU A 108 -10.23 7.81 -7.79
CA LEU A 108 -10.16 6.80 -8.83
C LEU A 108 -11.50 6.11 -9.07
N ALA A 109 -12.29 5.83 -8.01
CA ALA A 109 -13.64 5.27 -8.14
C ALA A 109 -14.58 6.24 -8.87
N ILE A 110 -14.49 7.55 -8.60
CA ILE A 110 -15.25 8.60 -9.29
C ILE A 110 -14.82 8.68 -10.76
N GLU A 111 -13.53 8.70 -11.06
CA GLU A 111 -12.97 8.76 -12.42
C GLU A 111 -13.32 7.51 -13.23
N ALA A 112 -13.40 6.35 -12.59
CA ALA A 112 -13.85 5.10 -13.20
C ALA A 112 -15.36 5.09 -13.54
N GLY A 113 -16.09 6.14 -13.17
CA GLY A 113 -17.49 6.34 -13.53
C GLY A 113 -18.49 5.69 -12.57
N CYS A 114 -18.07 5.27 -11.37
CA CYS A 114 -19.01 4.79 -10.36
C CYS A 114 -19.95 5.93 -9.95
N ALA A 115 -21.27 5.69 -10.02
CA ALA A 115 -22.29 6.71 -9.84
C ALA A 115 -22.39 7.22 -8.39
N ARG A 116 -22.04 6.37 -7.42
CA ARG A 116 -22.13 6.70 -6.00
C ARG A 116 -20.85 6.21 -5.28
N VAL A 117 -19.98 7.12 -4.87
CA VAL A 117 -18.77 6.83 -4.12
C VAL A 117 -18.88 7.39 -2.72
N LEU A 118 -18.62 6.56 -1.73
CA LEU A 118 -18.71 6.88 -0.31
C LEU A 118 -17.36 6.60 0.34
N ARG A 119 -16.77 7.60 0.99
CA ARG A 119 -15.62 7.39 1.85
C ARG A 119 -16.09 7.39 3.30
N VAL A 120 -15.75 6.33 4.03
CA VAL A 120 -16.16 6.12 5.41
C VAL A 120 -14.95 5.84 6.30
N ASN A 121 -14.93 6.37 7.51
CA ASN A 121 -13.93 6.01 8.51
C ASN A 121 -14.36 4.76 9.30
N ASP A 122 -15.67 4.56 9.42
CA ASP A 122 -16.27 3.44 10.15
C ASP A 122 -17.60 3.00 9.51
N ALA A 123 -18.04 1.80 9.85
CA ALA A 123 -19.29 1.23 9.37
C ALA A 123 -20.53 2.04 9.76
N ASP A 124 -20.48 2.77 10.88
CA ASP A 124 -21.57 3.62 11.37
C ASP A 124 -21.84 4.84 10.45
N GLU A 125 -20.92 5.17 9.55
CA GLU A 125 -21.08 6.23 8.56
C GLU A 125 -21.79 5.75 7.27
N LEU A 126 -22.09 4.46 7.16
CA LEU A 126 -22.78 3.92 6.00
C LEU A 126 -24.24 4.39 5.97
N PRO A 127 -24.73 4.89 4.82
CA PRO A 127 -26.14 5.18 4.66
C PRO A 127 -26.94 3.88 4.58
N GLY A 128 -28.15 3.88 5.14
CA GLY A 128 -29.03 2.70 5.15
C GLY A 128 -29.75 2.41 3.83
N ASP A 129 -29.46 3.16 2.76
CA ASP A 129 -30.12 3.09 1.45
C ASP A 129 -29.20 2.57 0.33
N LEU A 130 -28.16 1.82 0.67
CA LEU A 130 -27.30 1.16 -0.32
C LEU A 130 -27.98 -0.09 -0.86
N GLU A 131 -28.25 -0.08 -2.16
CA GLU A 131 -28.89 -1.17 -2.90
C GLU A 131 -28.00 -1.58 -4.10
N GLY A 132 -28.25 -2.76 -4.64
CA GLY A 132 -27.54 -3.30 -5.79
C GLY A 132 -26.19 -3.90 -5.44
N VAL A 133 -25.25 -3.83 -6.37
CA VAL A 133 -23.88 -4.34 -6.20
C VAL A 133 -23.00 -3.24 -5.60
N VAL A 134 -22.39 -3.51 -4.46
CA VAL A 134 -21.53 -2.55 -3.75
C VAL A 134 -20.10 -3.01 -3.80
N GLY A 135 -19.24 -2.20 -4.44
CA GLY A 135 -17.78 -2.38 -4.35
C GLY A 135 -17.25 -1.88 -3.00
N VAL A 136 -16.33 -2.62 -2.41
CA VAL A 136 -15.68 -2.23 -1.16
C VAL A 136 -14.17 -2.29 -1.31
N THR A 137 -13.49 -1.23 -0.91
CA THR A 137 -12.03 -1.21 -0.79
C THR A 137 -11.61 -0.46 0.46
N ALA A 138 -10.38 -0.66 0.89
CA ALA A 138 -9.83 0.00 2.06
C ALA A 138 -8.47 0.63 1.77
N GLY A 139 -8.15 1.74 2.44
CA GLY A 139 -6.79 2.27 2.45
C GLY A 139 -5.79 1.25 2.98
N ALA A 140 -4.55 1.27 2.49
CA ALA A 140 -3.52 0.29 2.86
C ALA A 140 -3.24 0.21 4.38
N SER A 141 -3.52 1.27 5.12
CA SER A 141 -3.37 1.33 6.59
C SER A 141 -4.67 1.11 7.36
N ALA A 142 -5.79 0.83 6.68
CA ALA A 142 -7.05 0.54 7.35
C ALA A 142 -7.00 -0.86 7.98
N PRO A 143 -7.39 -1.00 9.26
CA PRO A 143 -7.47 -2.30 9.90
C PRO A 143 -8.50 -3.22 9.23
N GLU A 144 -8.20 -4.52 9.17
CA GLU A 144 -9.10 -5.54 8.61
C GLU A 144 -10.45 -5.60 9.34
N GLU A 145 -10.45 -5.29 10.62
CA GLU A 145 -11.66 -5.22 11.45
C GLU A 145 -12.67 -4.18 10.92
N LEU A 146 -12.20 -3.07 10.35
CA LEU A 146 -13.09 -2.07 9.75
C LEU A 146 -13.76 -2.62 8.49
N VAL A 147 -13.02 -3.35 7.66
CA VAL A 147 -13.59 -4.02 6.47
C VAL A 147 -14.65 -5.01 6.88
N SER A 148 -14.35 -5.86 7.86
CA SER A 148 -15.30 -6.85 8.40
C SER A 148 -16.57 -6.20 8.98
N ARG A 149 -16.44 -5.07 9.68
CA ARG A 149 -17.59 -4.31 10.20
C ARG A 149 -18.45 -3.71 9.09
N VAL A 150 -17.82 -3.12 8.07
CA VAL A 150 -18.53 -2.59 6.90
C VAL A 150 -19.31 -3.70 6.20
N LEU A 151 -18.69 -4.86 5.94
CA LEU A 151 -19.36 -6.01 5.33
C LEU A 151 -20.53 -6.52 6.19
N THR A 152 -20.38 -6.51 7.53
CA THR A 152 -21.44 -6.90 8.46
C THR A 152 -22.64 -5.96 8.36
N VAL A 153 -22.41 -4.64 8.29
CA VAL A 153 -23.50 -3.64 8.18
C VAL A 153 -24.16 -3.68 6.80
N LEU A 154 -23.37 -3.87 5.73
CA LEU A 154 -23.90 -4.03 4.37
C LEU A 154 -24.76 -5.29 4.22
N ALA A 155 -24.52 -6.32 5.04
CA ALA A 155 -25.27 -7.59 5.08
C ALA A 155 -25.58 -8.14 3.67
N PRO A 156 -24.60 -8.40 2.81
CA PRO A 156 -24.80 -8.73 1.40
C PRO A 156 -25.62 -10.02 1.22
N THR A 157 -26.78 -9.94 0.61
CA THR A 157 -27.68 -11.07 0.38
C THR A 157 -27.19 -12.00 -0.74
N GLY A 158 -26.42 -11.46 -1.70
CA GLY A 158 -25.81 -12.20 -2.81
C GLY A 158 -24.44 -12.82 -2.51
N GLY A 159 -23.93 -12.63 -1.30
CA GLY A 159 -22.58 -13.04 -0.92
C GLY A 159 -21.53 -11.97 -1.20
N VAL A 160 -20.27 -12.34 -0.98
CA VAL A 160 -19.09 -11.49 -1.19
C VAL A 160 -18.16 -12.18 -2.18
N GLU A 161 -17.74 -11.44 -3.19
CA GLU A 161 -16.68 -11.84 -4.13
C GLU A 161 -15.41 -11.04 -3.81
N GLU A 162 -14.31 -11.73 -3.63
CA GLU A 162 -13.00 -11.12 -3.43
C GLU A 162 -12.26 -11.06 -4.77
N VAL A 163 -11.82 -9.86 -5.18
CA VAL A 163 -11.21 -9.65 -6.49
C VAL A 163 -9.72 -9.44 -6.34
N PHE A 164 -8.95 -10.36 -6.89
CA PHE A 164 -7.50 -10.31 -6.98
C PHE A 164 -7.09 -10.09 -8.43
N VAL A 165 -6.36 -9.01 -8.69
CA VAL A 165 -5.84 -8.70 -10.04
C VAL A 165 -4.35 -9.01 -10.18
N THR A 166 -3.67 -9.30 -9.08
CA THR A 166 -2.23 -9.58 -9.05
C THR A 166 -1.94 -10.54 -7.90
N ASP A 167 -1.10 -11.54 -8.14
CA ASP A 167 -0.51 -12.34 -7.07
C ASP A 167 0.55 -11.49 -6.36
N GLU A 168 0.35 -11.25 -5.07
CA GLU A 168 1.31 -10.54 -4.23
C GLU A 168 2.35 -11.53 -3.71
N ASP A 169 3.51 -11.60 -4.38
CA ASP A 169 4.68 -12.35 -3.92
C ASP A 169 5.81 -11.37 -3.57
N GLU A 170 5.51 -10.40 -2.70
CA GLU A 170 6.49 -9.39 -2.27
C GLU A 170 6.99 -9.70 -0.87
N TYR A 171 8.26 -10.09 -0.81
CA TYR A 171 8.96 -10.30 0.44
C TYR A 171 9.68 -9.02 0.90
N PHE A 172 9.31 -8.53 2.07
CA PHE A 172 10.00 -7.42 2.75
C PHE A 172 10.95 -7.99 3.81
N PRO A 173 12.25 -8.14 3.49
CA PRO A 173 13.19 -8.69 4.45
C PRO A 173 13.28 -7.79 5.69
N PRO A 174 13.20 -8.32 6.92
CA PRO A 174 13.43 -7.54 8.12
C PRO A 174 14.78 -6.80 8.09
N PRO A 175 14.92 -5.66 8.75
CA PRO A 175 16.21 -4.99 8.91
C PRO A 175 17.29 -5.95 9.38
N ARG A 176 18.54 -5.70 8.96
CA ARG A 176 19.67 -6.64 9.17
C ARG A 176 19.84 -7.04 10.64
N ASN A 177 19.73 -6.07 11.57
CA ASN A 177 19.82 -6.33 12.99
C ASN A 177 18.70 -7.26 13.51
N ILE A 178 17.52 -7.21 12.94
CA ILE A 178 16.39 -8.10 13.29
C ILE A 178 16.64 -9.49 12.72
N ARG A 179 17.10 -9.61 11.49
CA ARG A 179 17.46 -10.92 10.88
C ARG A 179 18.57 -11.62 11.66
N ASP A 180 19.59 -10.86 12.08
CA ASP A 180 20.69 -11.40 12.88
C ASP A 180 20.18 -11.91 14.24
N LEU A 181 19.27 -11.17 14.89
CA LEU A 181 18.61 -11.59 16.12
C LEU A 181 17.74 -12.85 15.93
N GLN A 182 16.94 -12.90 14.88
CA GLN A 182 16.11 -14.06 14.54
C GLN A 182 16.99 -15.31 14.31
N ALA A 183 18.12 -15.17 13.60
CA ALA A 183 19.05 -16.27 13.39
C ALA A 183 19.68 -16.77 14.70
N VAL A 184 20.00 -15.88 15.65
CA VAL A 184 20.51 -16.25 16.97
C VAL A 184 19.45 -16.98 17.79
N LEU A 185 18.24 -16.44 17.84
CA LEU A 185 17.11 -17.04 18.57
C LEU A 185 16.74 -18.41 17.98
N GLY A 186 16.69 -18.54 16.64
CA GLY A 186 16.42 -19.81 15.98
C GLY A 186 17.45 -20.89 16.36
N ARG A 187 18.74 -20.57 16.36
CA ARG A 187 19.79 -21.49 16.81
C ARG A 187 19.63 -21.89 18.28
N ALA A 188 19.31 -20.94 19.14
CA ALA A 188 19.09 -21.21 20.56
C ALA A 188 17.87 -22.12 20.78
N ILE A 189 16.77 -21.91 20.09
CA ILE A 189 15.56 -22.75 20.16
C ILE A 189 15.87 -24.16 19.70
N VAL A 190 16.56 -24.33 18.55
CA VAL A 190 16.97 -25.65 18.05
C VAL A 190 17.87 -26.37 19.07
N SER A 191 18.83 -25.66 19.67
CA SER A 191 19.73 -26.22 20.68
C SER A 191 19.01 -26.67 21.95
N LEU A 192 17.97 -25.91 22.40
CA LEU A 192 17.22 -26.21 23.61
C LEU A 192 16.16 -27.29 23.41
N THR A 193 15.58 -27.37 22.23
CA THR A 193 14.47 -28.31 21.93
C THR A 193 14.92 -29.63 21.33
N GLY A 194 16.20 -29.77 20.94
CA GLY A 194 16.69 -30.93 20.20
C GLY A 194 16.03 -31.14 18.85
N ALA A 195 15.37 -30.11 18.30
CA ALA A 195 14.72 -30.17 17.00
C ALA A 195 15.75 -30.44 15.90
N ASP A 196 15.39 -31.32 14.97
CA ASP A 196 16.23 -31.67 13.84
C ASP A 196 16.47 -30.41 12.99
N LYS A 197 17.75 -30.12 12.69
CA LYS A 197 18.15 -28.92 11.92
C LYS A 197 17.51 -28.86 10.53
N ASP A 198 17.17 -30.03 9.97
CA ASP A 198 16.58 -30.16 8.64
C ASP A 198 15.03 -30.05 8.69
N ARG A 199 14.44 -30.03 9.89
CA ARG A 199 13.01 -29.88 10.13
C ARG A 199 12.64 -28.59 10.88
N ALA A 200 13.60 -27.77 11.25
CA ALA A 200 13.29 -26.45 11.76
C ALA A 200 12.56 -25.69 10.62
N PRO A 201 11.28 -25.36 10.77
CA PRO A 201 10.61 -24.53 9.79
C PRO A 201 11.48 -23.28 9.64
N MET A 202 11.84 -22.95 8.42
CA MET A 202 12.43 -21.67 8.13
C MET A 202 11.53 -20.64 8.79
N LEU A 203 12.08 -19.86 9.71
CA LEU A 203 11.34 -18.84 10.47
C LEU A 203 10.90 -17.67 9.57
N GLU A 204 10.84 -17.90 8.26
CA GLU A 204 10.52 -16.91 7.24
C GLU A 204 9.03 -16.62 7.14
N ASP A 205 8.13 -17.52 7.60
CA ASP A 205 6.69 -17.42 7.32
C ASP A 205 5.76 -17.58 8.54
N ARG A 206 6.27 -17.52 9.75
CA ARG A 206 5.42 -17.48 10.95
C ARG A 206 5.80 -16.29 11.82
N GLU A 207 4.83 -15.42 12.04
CA GLU A 207 4.83 -14.59 13.24
C GLU A 207 5.06 -15.52 14.44
N LEU A 208 6.25 -15.49 15.01
CA LEU A 208 6.51 -16.10 16.31
C LEU A 208 5.68 -15.31 17.31
N ALA A 209 4.47 -15.79 17.60
CA ALA A 209 3.71 -15.26 18.70
C ALA A 209 4.58 -15.36 19.95
N ALA A 210 4.64 -14.30 20.75
CA ALA A 210 5.39 -14.30 22.02
C ALA A 210 5.01 -15.52 22.90
N SER A 211 3.80 -16.05 22.73
CA SER A 211 3.30 -17.29 23.33
C SER A 211 4.11 -18.55 22.93
N ASP A 212 4.65 -18.62 21.73
CA ASP A 212 5.40 -19.80 21.26
C ASP A 212 6.83 -19.79 21.85
N VAL A 213 7.44 -18.61 21.97
CA VAL A 213 8.72 -18.43 22.63
C VAL A 213 8.60 -18.76 24.14
N LEU A 214 7.57 -18.23 24.81
CA LEU A 214 7.31 -18.52 26.23
C LEU A 214 7.01 -20.00 26.47
N ARG A 215 6.27 -20.65 25.58
CA ARG A 215 5.98 -22.08 25.67
C ARG A 215 7.23 -22.96 25.46
N ALA A 216 8.16 -22.52 24.60
CA ALA A 216 9.44 -23.20 24.41
C ALA A 216 10.38 -23.04 25.62
N LEU A 217 10.35 -21.88 26.30
CA LEU A 217 11.16 -21.60 27.50
C LEU A 217 10.57 -22.18 28.78
N SER A 218 9.29 -22.53 28.82
CA SER A 218 8.60 -23.07 30.03
C SER A 218 8.51 -24.59 30.10
N ARG A 219 9.12 -25.32 29.16
CA ARG A 219 9.21 -26.78 29.24
C ARG A 219 10.44 -27.16 30.08
N PRO A 220 10.27 -28.00 31.15
CA PRO A 220 11.36 -28.47 31.99
C PRO A 220 12.34 -29.37 31.21
#